data_dffb6433496d24ed4f1f62b514536a65
#
_entry.id   dffb6433496d24ed4f1f62b514536a65
#
_cell.length_a   1.000
_cell.length_b   1.000
_cell.length_c   1.000
_cell.angle_alpha   90.00
_cell.angle_beta   90.00
_cell.angle_gamma   90.00
#
_symmetry.space_group_name_H-M   'P 1'
#
loop_
_entity.id
_entity.type
_entity.pdbx_description
1 polymer ?
#
loop_
_entity_poly.entity_id
_entity_poly.type
_entity_poly.pdbx_seq_one_letter_code
_entity_poly.pdbx_strand_id
1 'polypeptide(L)'
;IKAIYEKLSEEHEVWIVAPKTNCSGMSAAISYLNEIEVKKIDEKIFSVDGTPADCSYLGLLSIVDFEFDMVVSGINHGANIGNDVLYSGTVGAAVGGRNLKYPPIAISVASYDAKDINFIAKKSCEIVDKIFSANGALKGRVININFPDITEDEYKGIKSTVISKRDI
;
A
#
# COMPACT_ATOMS: atom_id res chain seq x y z
N ILE A 1 2.74 8.16 -2.66
CA ILE A 1 2.19 7.45 -3.84
C ILE A 1 3.06 7.72 -5.09
N LYS A 2 3.39 8.97 -5.44
CA LYS A 2 4.07 9.31 -6.69
C LYS A 2 5.36 8.52 -6.91
N ALA A 3 6.28 8.49 -5.97
CA ALA A 3 7.57 7.79 -6.10
C ALA A 3 7.42 6.28 -6.38
N ILE A 4 6.50 5.60 -5.69
CA ILE A 4 6.27 4.16 -5.92
C ILE A 4 5.56 3.91 -7.26
N TYR A 5 4.64 4.79 -7.67
CA TYR A 5 3.97 4.71 -8.96
C TYR A 5 4.97 4.81 -10.11
N GLU A 6 5.82 5.85 -10.09
CA GLU A 6 6.84 6.06 -11.11
C GLU A 6 7.75 4.82 -11.24
N LYS A 7 8.17 4.27 -10.11
CA LYS A 7 9.04 3.08 -10.10
C LYS A 7 8.34 1.81 -10.58
N LEU A 8 7.15 1.50 -10.08
CA LEU A 8 6.42 0.32 -10.51
C LEU A 8 6.04 0.38 -11.99
N SER A 9 5.74 1.57 -12.51
CA SER A 9 5.35 1.75 -13.91
C SER A 9 6.48 1.52 -14.93
N GLU A 10 7.74 1.36 -14.46
CA GLU A 10 8.86 0.99 -15.34
C GLU A 10 8.72 -0.46 -15.86
N GLU A 11 8.10 -1.37 -15.08
CA GLU A 11 8.03 -2.80 -15.41
C GLU A 11 6.61 -3.40 -15.30
N HIS A 12 5.65 -2.65 -14.73
CA HIS A 12 4.29 -3.13 -14.47
C HIS A 12 3.23 -2.18 -15.03
N GLU A 13 2.04 -2.71 -15.29
CA GLU A 13 0.86 -1.89 -15.52
C GLU A 13 0.27 -1.45 -14.18
N VAL A 14 0.30 -0.14 -13.91
CA VAL A 14 -0.06 0.43 -12.60
C VAL A 14 -1.22 1.41 -12.73
N TRP A 15 -2.19 1.27 -11.83
CA TRP A 15 -3.32 2.18 -11.66
C TRP A 15 -3.26 2.80 -10.27
N ILE A 16 -3.57 4.07 -10.16
CA ILE A 16 -3.71 4.77 -8.87
C ILE A 16 -5.19 4.99 -8.58
N VAL A 17 -5.63 4.50 -7.43
CA VAL A 17 -6.90 4.86 -6.82
C VAL A 17 -6.61 5.33 -5.40
N ALA A 18 -6.79 6.62 -5.12
CA ALA A 18 -6.34 7.22 -3.87
C ALA A 18 -7.41 8.11 -3.24
N PRO A 19 -7.44 8.24 -1.90
CA PRO A 19 -8.35 9.14 -1.22
C PRO A 19 -8.10 10.60 -1.63
N LYS A 20 -9.17 11.36 -1.76
CA LYS A 20 -9.15 12.81 -2.05
C LYS A 20 -8.51 13.62 -0.93
N THR A 21 -8.65 13.15 0.31
CA THR A 21 -8.15 13.82 1.51
C THR A 21 -7.32 12.87 2.37
N ASN A 22 -6.64 13.41 3.38
CA ASN A 22 -5.92 12.58 4.35
C ASN A 22 -6.91 11.76 5.18
N CYS A 23 -6.71 10.44 5.21
CA CYS A 23 -7.55 9.46 5.90
C CYS A 23 -6.75 8.66 6.95
N SER A 24 -5.88 9.34 7.72
CA SER A 24 -5.11 8.70 8.79
C SER A 24 -6.04 8.12 9.87
N GLY A 25 -5.73 6.92 10.36
CA GLY A 25 -6.48 6.27 11.44
C GLY A 25 -7.81 5.63 11.03
N MET A 26 -8.12 5.55 9.73
CA MET A 26 -9.39 4.99 9.25
C MET A 26 -9.45 3.46 9.20
N SER A 27 -8.37 2.76 9.54
CA SER A 27 -8.35 1.30 9.53
C SER A 27 -8.76 0.73 8.15
N ALA A 28 -9.55 -0.35 8.15
CA ALA A 28 -10.21 -0.91 6.96
C ALA A 28 -11.69 -0.49 6.86
N ALA A 29 -12.03 0.72 7.32
CA ALA A 29 -13.39 1.22 7.26
C ALA A 29 -13.86 1.37 5.82
N ILE A 30 -15.11 0.94 5.55
CA ILE A 30 -15.79 1.06 4.27
C ILE A 30 -16.94 2.05 4.41
N SER A 31 -17.09 2.96 3.46
CA SER A 31 -18.22 3.88 3.36
C SER A 31 -19.43 3.12 2.80
N TYR A 32 -20.35 2.76 3.71
CA TYR A 32 -21.47 1.88 3.34
C TYR A 32 -22.80 2.63 3.13
N LEU A 33 -22.97 3.78 3.78
CA LEU A 33 -24.26 4.48 3.82
C LEU A 33 -24.33 5.70 2.88
N ASN A 34 -23.21 6.15 2.36
CA ASN A 34 -23.14 7.37 1.57
C ASN A 34 -22.65 7.07 0.14
N GLU A 35 -23.08 7.89 -0.79
CA GLU A 35 -22.51 7.91 -2.13
C GLU A 35 -21.04 8.35 -2.06
N ILE A 36 -20.21 7.71 -2.87
CA ILE A 36 -18.77 8.00 -2.95
C ILE A 36 -18.49 8.65 -4.30
N GLU A 37 -18.01 9.89 -4.29
CA GLU A 37 -17.57 10.57 -5.50
C GLU A 37 -16.23 9.96 -5.97
N VAL A 38 -16.19 9.54 -7.24
CA VAL A 38 -14.98 9.10 -7.90
C VAL A 38 -14.65 10.06 -9.04
N LYS A 39 -13.46 10.63 -9.02
CA LYS A 39 -12.99 11.57 -10.06
C LYS A 39 -11.80 10.96 -10.81
N LYS A 40 -11.93 10.82 -12.10
CA LYS A 40 -10.79 10.50 -12.98
C LYS A 40 -9.90 11.73 -13.10
N ILE A 41 -8.65 11.60 -12.69
CA ILE A 41 -7.63 12.66 -12.72
C ILE A 41 -6.78 12.55 -13.97
N ASP A 42 -6.44 11.31 -14.35
CA ASP A 42 -5.67 10.98 -15.54
C ASP A 42 -6.12 9.60 -16.06
N GLU A 43 -5.52 9.12 -17.14
CA GLU A 43 -5.90 7.84 -17.78
C GLU A 43 -5.96 6.69 -16.78
N LYS A 44 -4.96 6.58 -15.89
CA LYS A 44 -4.81 5.53 -14.88
C LYS A 44 -4.83 6.06 -13.43
N ILE A 45 -5.32 7.27 -13.21
CA ILE A 45 -5.29 7.91 -11.90
C ILE A 45 -6.68 8.38 -11.50
N PHE A 46 -7.16 7.89 -10.36
CA PHE A 46 -8.46 8.21 -9.79
C PHE A 46 -8.36 8.74 -8.36
N SER A 47 -9.18 9.72 -8.05
CA SER A 47 -9.38 10.26 -6.71
C SER A 47 -10.75 9.85 -6.20
N VAL A 48 -10.82 9.37 -4.97
CA VAL A 48 -12.04 8.87 -4.33
C VAL A 48 -12.34 9.70 -3.08
N ASP A 49 -13.55 10.21 -2.95
CA ASP A 49 -14.01 10.88 -1.72
C ASP A 49 -14.47 9.84 -0.69
N GLY A 50 -13.52 9.02 -0.26
CA GLY A 50 -13.72 7.87 0.61
C GLY A 50 -12.45 7.48 1.35
N THR A 51 -12.51 6.36 2.04
CA THR A 51 -11.40 5.79 2.81
C THR A 51 -10.36 5.11 1.90
N PRO A 52 -9.17 4.79 2.42
CA PRO A 52 -8.19 3.97 1.68
C PRO A 52 -8.73 2.57 1.33
N ALA A 53 -9.56 1.99 2.17
CA ALA A 53 -10.21 0.72 1.89
C ALA A 53 -11.27 0.85 0.78
N ASP A 54 -12.04 1.96 0.73
CA ASP A 54 -12.95 2.25 -0.38
C ASP A 54 -12.19 2.34 -1.70
N CYS A 55 -11.01 2.98 -1.71
CA CYS A 55 -10.18 3.08 -2.90
C CYS A 55 -9.81 1.72 -3.47
N SER A 56 -9.35 0.81 -2.62
CA SER A 56 -9.02 -0.56 -3.05
C SER A 56 -10.26 -1.32 -3.52
N TYR A 57 -11.35 -1.21 -2.78
CA TYR A 57 -12.60 -1.90 -3.08
C TYR A 57 -13.18 -1.44 -4.43
N LEU A 58 -13.30 -0.13 -4.61
CA LEU A 58 -13.85 0.45 -5.84
C LEU A 58 -12.91 0.25 -7.04
N GLY A 59 -11.59 0.39 -6.83
CA GLY A 59 -10.59 0.16 -7.88
C GLY A 59 -10.64 -1.26 -8.43
N LEU A 60 -10.80 -2.24 -7.55
CA LEU A 60 -10.83 -3.66 -7.92
C LEU A 60 -12.16 -4.12 -8.52
N LEU A 61 -13.29 -3.49 -8.16
CA LEU A 61 -14.62 -4.01 -8.49
C LEU A 61 -15.42 -3.14 -9.47
N SER A 62 -15.10 -1.85 -9.61
CA SER A 62 -16.02 -0.93 -10.30
C SER A 62 -15.36 0.12 -11.18
N ILE A 63 -14.24 0.73 -10.75
CA ILE A 63 -13.64 1.87 -11.44
C ILE A 63 -12.89 1.43 -12.69
N VAL A 64 -12.24 0.27 -12.62
CA VAL A 64 -11.32 -0.20 -13.65
C VAL A 64 -11.75 -1.59 -14.10
N ASP A 65 -12.03 -1.73 -15.39
CA ASP A 65 -12.29 -3.03 -16.03
C ASP A 65 -10.95 -3.69 -16.39
N PHE A 66 -10.26 -4.20 -15.38
CA PHE A 66 -8.94 -4.82 -15.49
C PHE A 66 -8.74 -5.86 -14.38
N GLU A 67 -8.15 -7.00 -14.72
CA GLU A 67 -7.78 -8.01 -13.71
C GLU A 67 -6.44 -7.66 -13.06
N PHE A 68 -6.49 -7.27 -11.79
CA PHE A 68 -5.31 -6.93 -11.02
C PHE A 68 -4.68 -8.15 -10.37
N ASP A 69 -3.36 -8.21 -10.40
CA ASP A 69 -2.58 -9.25 -9.75
C ASP A 69 -2.31 -8.94 -8.26
N MET A 70 -2.16 -7.67 -7.89
CA MET A 70 -1.75 -7.22 -6.55
C MET A 70 -2.27 -5.83 -6.20
N VAL A 71 -2.46 -5.57 -4.92
CA VAL A 71 -2.61 -4.22 -4.36
C VAL A 71 -1.33 -3.81 -3.65
N VAL A 72 -0.81 -2.64 -3.99
CA VAL A 72 0.32 -1.99 -3.30
C VAL A 72 -0.19 -0.69 -2.66
N SER A 73 -0.17 -0.62 -1.33
CA SER A 73 -0.62 0.54 -0.56
C SER A 73 0.56 1.26 0.08
N GLY A 74 0.68 2.55 -0.14
CA GLY A 74 1.75 3.39 0.41
C GLY A 74 2.39 4.28 -0.66
N ILE A 75 3.56 4.83 -0.44
CA ILE A 75 4.37 4.73 0.79
C ILE A 75 3.77 5.68 1.83
N ASN A 76 3.45 5.14 3.01
CA ASN A 76 2.94 5.91 4.14
C ASN A 76 4.07 6.61 4.89
N HIS A 77 3.85 7.86 5.27
CA HIS A 77 4.73 8.59 6.16
C HIS A 77 4.32 8.31 7.61
N GLY A 78 5.18 7.65 8.36
CA GLY A 78 4.94 7.09 9.69
C GLY A 78 4.86 5.56 9.66
N ALA A 79 5.52 4.90 10.62
CA ALA A 79 5.54 3.44 10.70
C ALA A 79 4.17 2.87 11.08
N ASN A 80 3.83 1.71 10.51
CA ASN A 80 2.68 0.90 10.90
C ASN A 80 3.18 -0.36 11.61
N ILE A 81 3.40 -0.29 12.92
CA ILE A 81 4.00 -1.34 13.75
C ILE A 81 3.16 -1.59 15.02
N GLY A 82 3.33 -2.77 15.61
CA GLY A 82 2.60 -3.15 16.82
C GLY A 82 1.09 -3.04 16.64
N ASN A 83 0.39 -2.56 17.65
CA ASN A 83 -1.07 -2.42 17.64
C ASN A 83 -1.56 -1.35 16.64
N ASP A 84 -0.71 -0.41 16.24
CA ASP A 84 -1.08 0.68 15.31
C ASP A 84 -1.45 0.14 13.90
N VAL A 85 -0.99 -1.07 13.56
CA VAL A 85 -1.39 -1.79 12.35
C VAL A 85 -2.90 -1.92 12.22
N LEU A 86 -3.62 -2.10 13.33
CA LEU A 86 -5.08 -2.25 13.34
C LEU A 86 -5.84 -0.97 12.96
N TYR A 87 -5.22 0.18 13.16
CA TYR A 87 -5.81 1.49 12.87
C TYR A 87 -5.33 2.09 11.54
N SER A 88 -4.37 1.45 10.89
CA SER A 88 -3.74 1.95 9.68
C SER A 88 -4.66 1.87 8.47
N GLY A 89 -4.94 3.01 7.83
CA GLY A 89 -5.62 3.05 6.53
C GLY A 89 -4.76 2.45 5.41
N THR A 90 -3.43 2.56 5.49
CA THR A 90 -2.50 1.95 4.53
C THR A 90 -2.59 0.42 4.56
N VAL A 91 -2.63 -0.16 5.76
CA VAL A 91 -2.85 -1.61 5.92
C VAL A 91 -4.27 -1.99 5.51
N GLY A 92 -5.27 -1.18 5.87
CA GLY A 92 -6.67 -1.39 5.48
C GLY A 92 -6.88 -1.43 3.96
N ALA A 93 -6.23 -0.54 3.22
CA ALA A 93 -6.24 -0.57 1.77
C ALA A 93 -5.60 -1.85 1.21
N ALA A 94 -4.46 -2.26 1.75
CA ALA A 94 -3.82 -3.51 1.35
C ALA A 94 -4.73 -4.73 1.58
N VAL A 95 -5.47 -4.78 2.70
CA VAL A 95 -6.44 -5.86 3.00
C VAL A 95 -7.48 -6.02 1.88
N GLY A 96 -7.85 -4.96 1.17
CA GLY A 96 -8.75 -5.03 0.00
C GLY A 96 -8.27 -6.00 -1.08
N GLY A 97 -6.96 -6.12 -1.28
CA GLY A 97 -6.34 -7.01 -2.27
C GLY A 97 -6.07 -8.45 -1.82
N ARG A 98 -6.49 -8.85 -0.60
CA ARG A 98 -6.13 -10.15 0.01
C ARG A 98 -6.55 -11.40 -0.78
N ASN A 99 -7.53 -11.28 -1.66
CA ASN A 99 -8.05 -12.38 -2.47
C ASN A 99 -7.43 -12.44 -3.87
N LEU A 100 -6.57 -11.49 -4.23
CA LEU A 100 -5.89 -11.48 -5.51
C LEU A 100 -4.85 -12.61 -5.60
N LYS A 101 -4.27 -12.75 -6.79
CA LYS A 101 -3.29 -13.80 -7.08
C LYS A 101 -2.05 -13.71 -6.20
N TYR A 102 -1.57 -12.50 -5.96
CA TYR A 102 -0.42 -12.25 -5.10
C TYR A 102 -0.82 -11.50 -3.83
N PRO A 103 -0.08 -11.68 -2.72
CA PRO A 103 -0.37 -11.03 -1.46
C PRO A 103 -0.25 -9.50 -1.60
N PRO A 104 -1.19 -8.73 -1.09
CA PRO A 104 -1.10 -7.29 -1.07
C PRO A 104 -0.02 -6.81 -0.11
N ILE A 105 0.52 -5.62 -0.40
CA ILE A 105 1.61 -5.02 0.35
C ILE A 105 1.16 -3.68 0.92
N ALA A 106 1.43 -3.45 2.21
CA ALA A 106 1.38 -2.15 2.87
C ALA A 106 2.82 -1.67 3.12
N ILE A 107 3.18 -0.49 2.63
CA ILE A 107 4.53 0.05 2.71
C ILE A 107 4.51 1.34 3.51
N SER A 108 5.42 1.44 4.47
CA SER A 108 5.56 2.61 5.34
C SER A 108 7.03 2.95 5.55
N VAL A 109 7.31 4.24 5.78
CA VAL A 109 8.60 4.73 6.26
C VAL A 109 8.44 5.34 7.64
N ALA A 110 9.35 5.06 8.56
CA ALA A 110 9.31 5.55 9.94
C ALA A 110 9.76 7.02 10.04
N SER A 111 9.21 7.88 9.16
CA SER A 111 9.47 9.31 9.08
C SER A 111 8.32 10.03 8.41
N TYR A 112 8.07 11.28 8.81
CA TYR A 112 7.15 12.19 8.10
C TYR A 112 7.85 12.96 6.98
N ASP A 113 9.17 13.06 7.03
CA ASP A 113 10.04 13.68 6.03
C ASP A 113 11.18 12.71 5.71
N ALA A 114 10.91 11.77 4.83
CA ALA A 114 11.82 10.67 4.52
C ALA A 114 13.09 11.19 3.83
N LYS A 115 14.27 10.78 4.31
CA LYS A 115 15.58 11.14 3.76
C LYS A 115 15.72 10.76 2.28
N ASP A 116 15.23 9.58 1.90
CA ASP A 116 15.33 9.07 0.53
C ASP A 116 14.11 8.23 0.15
N ILE A 117 13.04 8.91 -0.25
CA ILE A 117 11.81 8.25 -0.69
C ILE A 117 11.99 7.46 -1.99
N ASN A 118 12.93 7.86 -2.84
CA ASN A 118 13.20 7.17 -4.10
C ASN A 118 13.92 5.84 -3.87
N PHE A 119 14.85 5.78 -2.92
CA PHE A 119 15.45 4.53 -2.48
C PHE A 119 14.39 3.56 -1.91
N ILE A 120 13.48 4.06 -1.06
CA ILE A 120 12.38 3.26 -0.51
C ILE A 120 11.48 2.72 -1.62
N ALA A 121 11.13 3.55 -2.60
CA ALA A 121 10.35 3.13 -3.76
C ALA A 121 11.06 2.04 -4.57
N LYS A 122 12.35 2.23 -4.89
CA LYS A 122 13.20 1.24 -5.57
C LYS A 122 13.22 -0.10 -4.82
N LYS A 123 13.48 -0.09 -3.51
CA LYS A 123 13.50 -1.33 -2.69
C LYS A 123 12.12 -1.98 -2.58
N SER A 124 11.06 -1.18 -2.57
CA SER A 124 9.69 -1.71 -2.59
C SER A 124 9.39 -2.46 -3.88
N CYS A 125 9.82 -1.96 -5.03
CA CYS A 125 9.67 -2.66 -6.32
C CYS A 125 10.45 -3.99 -6.32
N GLU A 126 11.70 -4.00 -5.87
CA GLU A 126 12.48 -5.24 -5.74
C GLU A 126 11.78 -6.30 -4.86
N ILE A 127 11.00 -5.86 -3.85
CA ILE A 127 10.22 -6.77 -3.01
C ILE A 127 8.98 -7.26 -3.76
N VAL A 128 8.30 -6.40 -4.52
CA VAL A 128 7.17 -6.79 -5.40
C VAL A 128 7.61 -7.89 -6.36
N ASP A 129 8.75 -7.71 -7.05
CA ASP A 129 9.27 -8.69 -8.01
C ASP A 129 9.62 -10.03 -7.36
N LYS A 130 10.18 -10.00 -6.15
CA LYS A 130 10.44 -11.21 -5.36
C LYS A 130 9.14 -11.94 -5.00
N ILE A 131 8.07 -11.20 -4.69
CA ILE A 131 6.77 -11.79 -4.38
C ILE A 131 6.16 -12.42 -5.63
N PHE A 132 6.23 -11.77 -6.79
CA PHE A 132 5.80 -12.35 -8.06
C PHE A 132 6.56 -13.64 -8.38
N SER A 133 7.86 -13.67 -8.08
CA SER A 133 8.69 -14.86 -8.28
C SER A 133 8.41 -16.00 -7.30
N ALA A 134 7.77 -15.72 -6.16
CA ALA A 134 7.51 -16.71 -5.10
C ALA A 134 6.30 -17.64 -5.36
N ASN A 135 5.66 -17.58 -6.56
CA ASN A 135 4.63 -18.50 -7.04
C ASN A 135 3.49 -18.81 -6.04
N GLY A 136 2.95 -17.78 -5.40
CA GLY A 136 1.76 -17.93 -4.54
C GLY A 136 2.00 -18.50 -3.14
N ALA A 137 3.25 -18.72 -2.73
CA ALA A 137 3.60 -19.22 -1.39
C ALA A 137 3.04 -18.37 -0.23
N LEU A 138 2.70 -17.11 -0.49
CA LEU A 138 2.19 -16.16 0.49
C LEU A 138 0.71 -15.80 0.28
N LYS A 139 -0.02 -16.54 -0.54
CA LYS A 139 -1.44 -16.28 -0.82
C LYS A 139 -2.28 -16.18 0.45
N GLY A 140 -3.21 -15.23 0.48
CA GLY A 140 -4.10 -14.98 1.61
C GLY A 140 -3.46 -14.24 2.79
N ARG A 141 -2.21 -13.79 2.65
CA ARG A 141 -1.51 -12.95 3.64
C ARG A 141 -1.48 -11.49 3.18
N VAL A 142 -1.32 -10.58 4.13
CA VAL A 142 -1.01 -9.17 3.88
C VAL A 142 0.42 -8.94 4.34
N ILE A 143 1.25 -8.38 3.48
CA ILE A 143 2.64 -8.10 3.79
C ILE A 143 2.76 -6.65 4.24
N ASN A 144 3.15 -6.44 5.49
CA ASN A 144 3.36 -5.11 6.05
C ASN A 144 4.87 -4.82 6.13
N ILE A 145 5.32 -3.82 5.39
CA ILE A 145 6.73 -3.45 5.26
C ILE A 145 6.94 -2.09 5.92
N ASN A 146 7.93 -2.00 6.79
CA ASN A 146 8.31 -0.75 7.41
C ASN A 146 9.79 -0.50 7.17
N PHE A 147 10.11 0.60 6.50
CA PHE A 147 11.46 1.08 6.32
C PHE A 147 11.83 2.02 7.48
N PRO A 148 12.98 1.87 8.11
CA PRO A 148 13.56 2.94 8.90
C PRO A 148 13.88 4.13 7.99
N ASP A 149 14.05 5.33 8.56
CA ASP A 149 14.42 6.53 7.82
C ASP A 149 15.93 6.54 7.52
N ILE A 150 16.31 5.83 6.46
CA ILE A 150 17.71 5.59 6.05
C ILE A 150 17.91 5.88 4.57
N THR A 151 19.16 6.09 4.21
CA THR A 151 19.64 6.18 2.81
C THR A 151 20.09 4.81 2.28
N GLU A 152 20.40 4.72 0.97
CA GLU A 152 20.79 3.45 0.34
C GLU A 152 22.08 2.86 0.93
N ASP A 153 23.05 3.69 1.33
CA ASP A 153 24.33 3.27 1.94
C ASP A 153 24.17 2.72 3.37
N GLU A 154 23.11 3.11 4.08
CA GLU A 154 22.78 2.61 5.40
C GLU A 154 21.99 1.29 5.38
N TYR A 155 21.52 0.86 4.19
CA TYR A 155 20.66 -0.31 4.06
C TYR A 155 21.41 -1.63 4.28
N LYS A 156 20.94 -2.44 5.23
CA LYS A 156 21.56 -3.73 5.62
C LYS A 156 20.76 -4.97 5.24
N GLY A 157 19.70 -4.80 4.45
CA GLY A 157 18.86 -5.90 4.02
C GLY A 157 17.49 -5.95 4.69
N ILE A 158 16.76 -7.06 4.47
CA ILE A 158 15.38 -7.28 4.94
C ILE A 158 15.41 -8.23 6.13
N LYS A 159 14.61 -7.91 7.15
CA LYS A 159 14.39 -8.78 8.30
C LYS A 159 12.90 -9.10 8.44
N SER A 160 12.58 -10.39 8.53
CA SER A 160 11.23 -10.82 8.91
C SER A 160 11.01 -10.61 10.41
N THR A 161 9.85 -10.05 10.76
CA THR A 161 9.47 -9.74 12.13
C THR A 161 8.05 -10.22 12.42
N VAL A 162 7.65 -10.17 13.66
CA VAL A 162 6.27 -10.40 14.11
C VAL A 162 5.71 -9.11 14.69
N ILE A 163 4.38 -8.97 14.62
CA ILE A 163 3.71 -7.83 15.26
C ILE A 163 3.84 -7.99 16.77
N SER A 164 4.52 -7.04 17.42
CA SER A 164 4.64 -7.00 18.87
C SER A 164 3.40 -6.37 19.51
N LYS A 165 3.12 -6.74 20.75
CA LYS A 165 2.17 -6.00 21.59
C LYS A 165 2.87 -4.77 22.13
N ARG A 166 2.14 -3.66 22.23
CA ARG A 166 2.58 -2.50 23.00
C ARG A 166 2.24 -2.78 24.47
N ASP A 167 3.23 -2.76 25.33
CA ASP A 167 2.97 -2.75 26.76
C ASP A 167 2.33 -1.40 27.11
N ILE A 168 1.16 -1.43 27.72
CA ILE A 168 0.39 -0.27 28.17
C ILE A 168 0.78 0.02 29.62
#